data_f07b590aba91cfd1940875e461290c6b
#
_entry.id   f07b590aba91cfd1940875e461290c6b
#
_cell.length_a   1.000
_cell.length_b   1.000
_cell.length_c   1.000
_cell.angle_alpha   90.00
_cell.angle_beta   90.00
_cell.angle_gamma   90.00
#
_symmetry.space_group_name_H-M   'P 1'
#
loop_
_entity.id
_entity.type
_entity.pdbx_description
1 polymer ?
#
loop_
_entity_poly.entity_id
_entity_poly.type
_entity_poly.pdbx_seq_one_letter_code
_entity_poly.pdbx_strand_id
1 'polypeptide(L)'
;RRGGAFIVPGITGIGRAPDLLIIDDFHRICGKRATQEEAFDTFHDLTRRGGQVVLAANHGAEGLEGLDDTLRAKLKGAASSEISEPDTALRRRILDMRVAHHARANPGFSVAPEALDMIADRMHVTGRELDGAVCQLLIESKISGGTTVTLEAAANALQSKLSDAAERRITVQLVQKVVARHYNMSVQQLLERTRRHSIARPRQIAMFLACRMTHASLPDIGQRFGGFDHTTIMYARDRIAQLVEQDPATKAEIENLARAIRREP
;
A
#
# COMPACT_ATOMS: atom_id res chain seq x y z
N ARG A 1 1.32 0.71 0.80
CA ARG A 1 2.67 1.13 1.28
C ARG A 1 2.50 2.49 1.95
N ARG A 2 2.84 2.58 3.24
CA ARG A 2 2.77 3.82 4.00
C ARG A 2 4.07 4.59 3.74
N GLY A 3 3.97 5.78 3.12
CA GLY A 3 5.10 6.68 2.93
C GLY A 3 5.24 7.63 4.12
N GLY A 4 6.46 7.88 4.58
CA GLY A 4 6.75 8.86 5.61
C GLY A 4 7.57 10.02 5.04
N ALA A 5 7.31 11.23 5.50
CA ALA A 5 8.14 12.39 5.24
C ALA A 5 8.96 12.73 6.49
N PHE A 6 10.25 12.99 6.33
CA PHE A 6 11.14 13.38 7.41
C PHE A 6 11.60 14.82 7.21
N ILE A 7 11.53 15.62 8.25
CA ILE A 7 12.02 16.98 8.26
C ILE A 7 13.15 17.06 9.29
N VAL A 8 14.35 17.40 8.84
CA VAL A 8 15.49 17.66 9.72
C VAL A 8 15.54 19.17 9.96
N PRO A 9 15.23 19.67 11.17
CA PRO A 9 15.25 21.10 11.45
C PRO A 9 16.68 21.64 11.42
N GLY A 10 16.89 22.74 10.69
CA GLY A 10 18.11 23.51 10.71
C GLY A 10 18.08 24.63 11.74
N ILE A 11 19.24 25.06 12.23
CA ILE A 11 19.37 26.24 13.09
C ILE A 11 19.33 27.47 12.19
N THR A 12 18.31 28.32 12.36
CA THR A 12 18.20 29.58 11.61
C THR A 12 19.25 30.58 12.09
N GLY A 13 20.28 30.81 11.28
CA GLY A 13 21.25 31.90 11.46
C GLY A 13 20.71 33.20 10.88
N ILE A 14 20.97 34.32 11.58
CA ILE A 14 20.55 35.67 11.19
C ILE A 14 21.26 36.05 9.88
N GLY A 15 20.51 36.28 8.79
CA GLY A 15 21.00 37.02 7.62
C GLY A 15 21.04 36.31 6.26
N ARG A 16 20.71 35.02 6.10
CA ARG A 16 20.50 34.35 4.81
C ARG A 16 19.27 33.48 4.84
N ALA A 17 18.50 33.49 3.75
CA ALA A 17 17.43 32.50 3.59
C ALA A 17 18.02 31.10 3.74
N PRO A 18 17.42 30.20 4.54
CA PRO A 18 17.94 28.85 4.72
C PRO A 18 17.84 28.10 3.39
N ASP A 19 18.94 27.45 2.99
CA ASP A 19 18.90 26.53 1.87
C ASP A 19 17.98 25.36 2.23
N LEU A 20 17.18 24.92 1.28
CA LEU A 20 16.24 23.81 1.42
C LEU A 20 16.65 22.69 0.45
N LEU A 21 16.89 21.50 0.99
CA LEU A 21 17.11 20.30 0.20
C LEU A 21 15.91 19.36 0.37
N ILE A 22 15.27 19.02 -0.75
CA ILE A 22 14.16 18.05 -0.78
C ILE A 22 14.62 16.81 -1.54
N ILE A 23 14.53 15.63 -0.93
CA ILE A 23 14.86 14.35 -1.57
C ILE A 23 13.63 13.47 -1.51
N ASP A 24 13.12 13.11 -2.69
CA ASP A 24 12.08 12.10 -2.85
C ASP A 24 12.68 10.71 -3.02
N ASP A 25 11.89 9.69 -2.72
CA ASP A 25 12.30 8.26 -2.82
C ASP A 25 13.62 7.95 -2.09
N PHE A 26 13.87 8.55 -0.93
CA PHE A 26 15.09 8.38 -0.15
C PHE A 26 15.46 6.92 0.12
N HIS A 27 14.47 6.02 0.18
CA HIS A 27 14.69 4.58 0.33
C HIS A 27 15.57 3.95 -0.77
N ARG A 28 15.74 4.63 -1.92
CA ARG A 28 16.56 4.13 -3.06
C ARG A 28 18.06 4.17 -2.80
N ILE A 29 18.52 4.91 -1.79
CA ILE A 29 19.93 4.90 -1.39
C ILE A 29 20.26 3.80 -0.36
N CYS A 30 19.26 3.14 0.21
CA CYS A 30 19.47 2.02 1.12
C CYS A 30 20.30 0.92 0.44
N GLY A 31 21.28 0.36 1.19
CA GLY A 31 22.24 -0.61 0.66
C GLY A 31 23.39 -0.03 -0.18
N LYS A 32 23.40 1.29 -0.47
CA LYS A 32 24.45 1.96 -1.24
C LYS A 32 25.34 2.77 -0.33
N ARG A 33 26.34 2.14 0.28
CA ARG A 33 27.16 2.72 1.35
C ARG A 33 27.77 4.07 0.98
N ALA A 34 28.47 4.17 -0.15
CA ALA A 34 29.10 5.42 -0.57
C ALA A 34 28.10 6.58 -0.75
N THR A 35 26.92 6.29 -1.32
CA THR A 35 25.86 7.30 -1.49
C THR A 35 25.28 7.73 -0.13
N GLN A 36 25.21 6.83 0.84
CA GLN A 36 24.73 7.15 2.18
C GLN A 36 25.74 8.01 2.97
N GLU A 37 27.02 7.73 2.82
CA GLU A 37 28.10 8.55 3.40
C GLU A 37 28.07 9.98 2.82
N GLU A 38 27.96 10.13 1.51
CA GLU A 38 27.84 11.44 0.84
C GLU A 38 26.55 12.19 1.24
N ALA A 39 25.44 11.48 1.37
CA ALA A 39 24.18 12.05 1.84
C ALA A 39 24.29 12.54 3.29
N PHE A 40 24.96 11.78 4.17
CA PHE A 40 25.20 12.17 5.55
C PHE A 40 25.99 13.46 5.66
N ASP A 41 27.10 13.55 4.91
CA ASP A 41 27.97 14.76 4.89
C ASP A 41 27.19 15.97 4.36
N THR A 42 26.43 15.79 3.28
CA THR A 42 25.58 16.83 2.71
C THR A 42 24.54 17.34 3.72
N PHE A 43 23.86 16.42 4.42
CA PHE A 43 22.86 16.79 5.44
C PHE A 43 23.50 17.47 6.64
N HIS A 44 24.69 17.01 7.02
CA HIS A 44 25.44 17.61 8.12
C HIS A 44 25.85 19.04 7.80
N ASP A 45 26.45 19.26 6.64
CA ASP A 45 26.90 20.57 6.20
C ASP A 45 25.76 21.56 6.00
N LEU A 46 24.66 21.10 5.39
CA LEU A 46 23.47 21.93 5.17
C LEU A 46 22.86 22.37 6.50
N THR A 47 22.67 21.43 7.42
CA THR A 47 22.08 21.73 8.74
C THR A 47 22.97 22.61 9.59
N ARG A 48 24.29 22.48 9.51
CA ARG A 48 25.26 23.39 10.17
C ARG A 48 25.18 24.83 9.70
N ARG A 49 24.82 25.04 8.42
CA ARG A 49 24.64 26.39 7.84
C ARG A 49 23.24 26.98 8.10
N GLY A 50 22.39 26.28 8.86
CA GLY A 50 21.02 26.69 9.12
C GLY A 50 20.03 26.30 8.02
N GLY A 51 20.46 25.48 7.07
CA GLY A 51 19.59 24.92 6.03
C GLY A 51 18.67 23.80 6.54
N GLN A 52 17.71 23.43 5.72
CA GLN A 52 16.70 22.42 6.04
C GLN A 52 16.74 21.27 5.03
N VAL A 53 16.54 20.03 5.53
CA VAL A 53 16.43 18.84 4.70
C VAL A 53 15.05 18.24 4.89
N VAL A 54 14.37 17.96 3.78
CA VAL A 54 13.08 17.24 3.73
C VAL A 54 13.28 15.96 2.93
N LEU A 55 12.94 14.83 3.54
CA LEU A 55 13.07 13.52 2.90
C LEU A 55 11.71 12.85 2.80
N ALA A 56 11.40 12.28 1.65
CA ALA A 56 10.25 11.42 1.48
C ALA A 56 10.72 9.97 1.20
N ALA A 57 10.10 9.00 1.89
CA ALA A 57 10.41 7.58 1.74
C ALA A 57 9.16 6.72 1.88
N ASN A 58 9.23 5.47 1.42
CA ASN A 58 8.12 4.53 1.49
C ASN A 58 7.92 3.87 2.88
N HIS A 59 8.90 4.03 3.79
CA HIS A 59 8.85 3.54 5.17
C HIS A 59 9.46 4.57 6.11
N GLY A 60 9.09 4.51 7.39
CA GLY A 60 9.78 5.24 8.46
C GLY A 60 11.24 4.78 8.61
N ALA A 61 12.05 5.55 9.35
CA ALA A 61 13.48 5.28 9.54
C ALA A 61 13.81 3.85 10.02
N GLU A 62 12.90 3.25 10.80
CA GLU A 62 13.07 1.88 11.30
C GLU A 62 12.82 0.81 10.23
N GLY A 63 11.91 1.07 9.29
CA GLY A 63 11.57 0.15 8.20
C GLY A 63 12.46 0.28 6.96
N LEU A 64 13.46 1.17 6.95
CA LEU A 64 14.41 1.32 5.87
C LEU A 64 15.54 0.29 6.04
N GLU A 65 15.37 -0.90 5.47
CA GLU A 65 16.41 -1.94 5.46
C GLU A 65 17.64 -1.50 4.65
N GLY A 66 18.84 -1.78 5.17
CA GLY A 66 20.11 -1.38 4.53
C GLY A 66 20.46 0.10 4.70
N LEU A 67 19.75 0.83 5.57
CA LEU A 67 20.14 2.18 5.97
C LEU A 67 21.27 2.11 7.02
N ASP A 68 22.31 2.92 6.83
CA ASP A 68 23.41 3.09 7.78
C ASP A 68 22.92 3.58 9.15
N ASP A 69 23.52 3.09 10.23
CA ASP A 69 23.09 3.37 11.59
C ASP A 69 23.21 4.86 11.96
N THR A 70 24.19 5.57 11.41
CA THR A 70 24.40 6.99 11.63
C THR A 70 23.29 7.83 11.00
N LEU A 71 22.93 7.53 9.75
CA LEU A 71 21.78 8.11 9.06
C LEU A 71 20.49 7.76 9.77
N ARG A 72 20.32 6.52 10.20
CA ARG A 72 19.15 6.04 10.93
C ARG A 72 18.96 6.81 12.23
N ALA A 73 20.02 7.00 13.01
CA ALA A 73 19.99 7.79 14.24
C ALA A 73 19.59 9.24 13.98
N LYS A 74 20.14 9.85 12.92
CA LYS A 74 19.80 11.23 12.53
C LYS A 74 18.32 11.36 12.10
N LEU A 75 17.80 10.39 11.34
CA LEU A 75 16.40 10.38 10.93
C LEU A 75 15.43 10.13 12.10
N LYS A 76 15.80 9.30 13.08
CA LYS A 76 15.02 9.10 14.31
C LYS A 76 14.88 10.38 15.14
N GLY A 77 15.90 11.23 15.13
CA GLY A 77 15.87 12.54 15.79
C GLY A 77 15.15 13.64 15.02
N ALA A 78 14.73 13.37 13.78
CA ALA A 78 14.02 14.33 12.94
C ALA A 78 12.51 14.30 13.18
N ALA A 79 11.83 15.41 12.89
CA ALA A 79 10.38 15.43 12.83
C ALA A 79 9.92 14.52 11.67
N SER A 80 9.02 13.58 11.96
CA SER A 80 8.48 12.67 10.95
C SER A 80 6.96 12.75 10.93
N SER A 81 6.38 12.66 9.73
CA SER A 81 4.94 12.59 9.53
C SER A 81 4.62 11.43 8.58
N GLU A 82 3.68 10.59 8.97
CA GLU A 82 3.17 9.52 8.14
C GLU A 82 2.05 10.04 7.25
N ILE A 83 2.16 9.82 5.94
CA ILE A 83 1.09 10.11 4.98
C ILE A 83 0.29 8.81 4.83
N SER A 84 -0.89 8.79 5.43
CA SER A 84 -1.83 7.67 5.35
C SER A 84 -2.51 7.60 3.99
N GLU A 85 -3.11 6.46 3.69
CA GLU A 85 -4.00 6.34 2.54
C GLU A 85 -5.18 7.32 2.67
N PRO A 86 -5.59 7.98 1.58
CA PRO A 86 -6.70 8.92 1.61
C PRO A 86 -8.01 8.19 1.96
N ASP A 87 -8.81 8.79 2.84
CA ASP A 87 -10.18 8.37 3.08
C ASP A 87 -11.09 8.65 1.86
N THR A 88 -12.34 8.19 1.89
CA THR A 88 -13.29 8.37 0.76
C THR A 88 -13.52 9.84 0.44
N ALA A 89 -13.63 10.69 1.46
CA ALA A 89 -13.85 12.14 1.27
C ALA A 89 -12.65 12.81 0.61
N LEU A 90 -11.43 12.46 1.05
CA LEU A 90 -10.20 12.98 0.45
C LEU A 90 -9.99 12.44 -0.96
N ARG A 91 -10.29 11.16 -1.22
CA ARG A 91 -10.25 10.60 -2.58
C ARG A 91 -11.19 11.34 -3.52
N ARG A 92 -12.44 11.64 -3.07
CA ARG A 92 -13.39 12.40 -3.87
C ARG A 92 -12.85 13.79 -4.20
N ARG A 93 -12.29 14.51 -3.24
CA ARG A 93 -11.67 15.83 -3.47
C ARG A 93 -10.48 15.76 -4.43
N ILE A 94 -9.65 14.73 -4.32
CA ILE A 94 -8.54 14.49 -5.26
C ILE A 94 -9.08 14.30 -6.67
N LEU A 95 -10.11 13.48 -6.87
CA LEU A 95 -10.75 13.26 -8.16
C LEU A 95 -11.31 14.57 -8.76
N ASP A 96 -12.05 15.35 -7.96
CA ASP A 96 -12.58 16.65 -8.40
C ASP A 96 -11.45 17.59 -8.87
N MET A 97 -10.37 17.69 -8.11
CA MET A 97 -9.21 18.50 -8.48
C MET A 97 -8.51 17.98 -9.75
N ARG A 98 -8.41 16.67 -9.95
CA ARG A 98 -7.78 16.09 -11.15
C ARG A 98 -8.66 16.27 -12.38
N VAL A 99 -9.97 16.07 -12.27
CA VAL A 99 -10.90 16.38 -13.35
C VAL A 99 -10.82 17.86 -13.76
N ALA A 100 -10.84 18.76 -12.79
CA ALA A 100 -10.70 20.21 -13.05
C ALA A 100 -9.35 20.56 -13.70
N HIS A 101 -8.26 19.88 -13.29
CA HIS A 101 -6.95 20.05 -13.90
C HIS A 101 -6.94 19.62 -15.38
N HIS A 102 -7.44 18.43 -15.68
CA HIS A 102 -7.50 17.91 -17.05
C HIS A 102 -8.48 18.68 -17.95
N ALA A 103 -9.59 19.19 -17.41
CA ALA A 103 -10.56 20.00 -18.12
C ALA A 103 -9.98 21.32 -18.64
N ARG A 104 -8.98 21.90 -17.96
CA ARG A 104 -8.29 23.12 -18.43
C ARG A 104 -7.61 22.93 -19.79
N ALA A 105 -7.00 21.75 -19.99
CA ALA A 105 -6.32 21.40 -21.24
C ALA A 105 -7.24 20.72 -22.27
N ASN A 106 -8.43 20.28 -21.85
CA ASN A 106 -9.40 19.58 -22.68
C ASN A 106 -10.80 20.18 -22.45
N PRO A 107 -11.10 21.34 -23.11
CA PRO A 107 -12.40 21.99 -22.95
C PRO A 107 -13.55 21.05 -23.30
N GLY A 108 -14.55 20.99 -22.41
CA GLY A 108 -15.68 20.07 -22.54
C GLY A 108 -15.54 18.74 -21.82
N PHE A 109 -14.34 18.35 -21.35
CA PHE A 109 -14.20 17.15 -20.53
C PHE A 109 -14.83 17.35 -19.15
N SER A 110 -15.75 16.47 -18.80
CA SER A 110 -16.37 16.40 -17.47
C SER A 110 -16.68 14.94 -17.11
N VAL A 111 -16.88 14.69 -15.83
CA VAL A 111 -17.23 13.37 -15.30
C VAL A 111 -18.45 13.54 -14.40
N ALA A 112 -19.44 12.68 -14.56
CA ALA A 112 -20.66 12.72 -13.75
C ALA A 112 -20.33 12.57 -12.25
N PRO A 113 -20.97 13.34 -11.34
CA PRO A 113 -20.71 13.27 -9.90
C PRO A 113 -20.81 11.84 -9.34
N GLU A 114 -21.79 11.07 -9.79
CA GLU A 114 -22.05 9.69 -9.36
C GLU A 114 -20.91 8.76 -9.77
N ALA A 115 -20.24 9.02 -10.90
CA ALA A 115 -19.08 8.29 -11.34
C ALA A 115 -17.88 8.56 -10.43
N LEU A 116 -17.68 9.82 -10.02
CA LEU A 116 -16.62 10.20 -9.09
C LEU A 116 -16.87 9.62 -7.70
N ASP A 117 -18.11 9.58 -7.24
CA ASP A 117 -18.48 8.94 -5.96
C ASP A 117 -18.20 7.44 -5.99
N MET A 118 -18.59 6.76 -7.06
CA MET A 118 -18.30 5.34 -7.25
C MET A 118 -16.79 5.05 -7.26
N ILE A 119 -15.99 5.87 -7.93
CA ILE A 119 -14.53 5.72 -7.98
C ILE A 119 -13.95 5.95 -6.58
N ALA A 120 -14.35 7.02 -5.89
CA ALA A 120 -13.88 7.34 -4.55
C ALA A 120 -14.21 6.25 -3.52
N ASP A 121 -15.37 5.60 -3.66
CA ASP A 121 -15.79 4.51 -2.77
C ASP A 121 -15.07 3.20 -3.08
N ARG A 122 -14.92 2.85 -4.35
CA ARG A 122 -14.39 1.54 -4.75
C ARG A 122 -12.88 1.50 -4.93
N MET A 123 -12.23 2.62 -5.30
CA MET A 123 -10.78 2.66 -5.50
C MET A 123 -10.05 3.12 -4.23
N HIS A 124 -9.65 2.16 -3.40
CA HIS A 124 -8.78 2.39 -2.24
C HIS A 124 -7.31 2.40 -2.67
N VAL A 125 -6.90 3.52 -3.25
CA VAL A 125 -5.61 3.66 -3.94
C VAL A 125 -4.99 5.03 -3.67
N THR A 126 -3.74 5.19 -4.06
CA THR A 126 -2.98 6.43 -3.93
C THR A 126 -3.53 7.54 -4.83
N GLY A 127 -3.21 8.81 -4.52
CA GLY A 127 -3.56 9.95 -5.38
C GLY A 127 -3.03 9.84 -6.81
N ARG A 128 -1.88 9.18 -7.02
CA ARG A 128 -1.32 8.93 -8.36
C ARG A 128 -2.17 7.95 -9.16
N GLU A 129 -2.71 6.93 -8.53
CA GLU A 129 -3.59 5.95 -9.19
C GLU A 129 -4.97 6.54 -9.48
N LEU A 130 -5.47 7.45 -8.63
CA LEU A 130 -6.68 8.22 -8.90
C LEU A 130 -6.50 9.14 -10.12
N ASP A 131 -5.36 9.82 -10.24
CA ASP A 131 -5.01 10.61 -11.42
C ASP A 131 -4.96 9.75 -12.69
N GLY A 132 -4.34 8.57 -12.60
CA GLY A 132 -4.34 7.59 -13.70
C GLY A 132 -5.73 7.07 -14.08
N ALA A 133 -6.69 7.03 -13.12
CA ALA A 133 -8.08 6.73 -13.45
C ALA A 133 -8.73 7.88 -14.21
N VAL A 134 -8.54 9.14 -13.79
CA VAL A 134 -9.06 10.31 -14.51
C VAL A 134 -8.47 10.42 -15.92
N CYS A 135 -7.19 10.15 -16.11
CA CYS A 135 -6.57 10.08 -17.43
C CYS A 135 -7.26 9.05 -18.34
N GLN A 136 -7.59 7.88 -17.79
CA GLN A 136 -8.30 6.83 -18.55
C GLN A 136 -9.72 7.26 -18.94
N LEU A 137 -10.44 7.95 -18.04
CA LEU A 137 -11.75 8.52 -18.35
C LEU A 137 -11.67 9.62 -19.43
N LEU A 138 -10.59 10.42 -19.42
CA LEU A 138 -10.35 11.41 -20.48
C LEU A 138 -10.14 10.75 -21.84
N ILE A 139 -9.40 9.64 -21.89
CA ILE A 139 -9.22 8.85 -23.12
C ILE A 139 -10.56 8.28 -23.60
N GLU A 140 -11.35 7.71 -22.71
CA GLU A 140 -12.69 7.19 -23.00
C GLU A 140 -13.61 8.28 -23.58
N SER A 141 -13.63 9.47 -22.95
CA SER A 141 -14.38 10.63 -23.46
C SER A 141 -14.00 11.03 -24.89
N LYS A 142 -12.71 10.96 -25.23
CA LYS A 142 -12.22 11.25 -26.57
C LYS A 142 -12.60 10.19 -27.60
N ILE A 143 -12.61 8.93 -27.20
CA ILE A 143 -12.97 7.80 -28.09
C ILE A 143 -14.47 7.80 -28.36
N SER A 144 -15.29 8.02 -27.32
CA SER A 144 -16.75 8.02 -27.44
C SER A 144 -17.31 9.32 -28.07
N GLY A 145 -16.49 10.36 -28.23
CA GLY A 145 -16.91 11.68 -28.72
C GLY A 145 -17.84 12.43 -27.76
N GLY A 146 -18.01 11.90 -26.54
CA GLY A 146 -18.83 12.51 -25.48
C GLY A 146 -18.06 13.55 -24.67
N THR A 147 -18.74 14.60 -24.22
CA THR A 147 -18.13 15.61 -23.33
C THR A 147 -18.17 15.20 -21.87
N THR A 148 -19.20 14.45 -21.46
CA THR A 148 -19.41 14.02 -20.08
C THR A 148 -19.32 12.49 -19.97
N VAL A 149 -18.42 12.00 -19.12
CA VAL A 149 -18.30 10.57 -18.82
C VAL A 149 -19.38 10.18 -17.82
N THR A 150 -20.31 9.32 -18.23
CA THR A 150 -21.38 8.80 -17.38
C THR A 150 -20.87 7.76 -16.39
N LEU A 151 -21.69 7.41 -15.39
CA LEU A 151 -21.40 6.34 -14.44
C LEU A 151 -21.10 5.00 -15.14
N GLU A 152 -21.90 4.63 -16.13
CA GLU A 152 -21.75 3.39 -16.87
C GLU A 152 -20.45 3.37 -17.68
N ALA A 153 -20.15 4.44 -18.41
CA ALA A 153 -18.90 4.59 -19.16
C ALA A 153 -17.68 4.52 -18.23
N ALA A 154 -17.75 5.17 -17.07
CA ALA A 154 -16.67 5.13 -16.08
C ALA A 154 -16.49 3.72 -15.49
N ALA A 155 -17.57 3.01 -15.18
CA ALA A 155 -17.51 1.64 -14.67
C ALA A 155 -16.88 0.68 -15.68
N ASN A 156 -17.24 0.79 -16.95
CA ASN A 156 -16.69 -0.01 -18.04
C ASN A 156 -15.21 0.31 -18.28
N ALA A 157 -14.88 1.60 -18.42
CA ALA A 157 -13.51 2.05 -18.65
C ALA A 157 -12.55 1.65 -17.52
N LEU A 158 -13.01 1.65 -16.28
CA LEU A 158 -12.19 1.36 -15.10
C LEU A 158 -12.38 -0.07 -14.55
N GLN A 159 -13.04 -0.97 -15.25
CA GLN A 159 -13.39 -2.31 -14.76
C GLN A 159 -12.18 -3.07 -14.20
N SER A 160 -11.06 -3.11 -14.91
CA SER A 160 -9.84 -3.78 -14.43
C SER A 160 -9.29 -3.11 -13.15
N LYS A 161 -9.19 -1.78 -13.13
CA LYS A 161 -8.70 -1.04 -11.97
C LYS A 161 -9.60 -1.18 -10.75
N LEU A 162 -10.91 -1.24 -10.95
CA LEU A 162 -11.88 -1.47 -9.87
C LEU A 162 -11.78 -2.90 -9.32
N SER A 163 -11.52 -3.89 -10.18
CA SER A 163 -11.26 -5.27 -9.76
C SER A 163 -9.97 -5.39 -8.96
N ASP A 164 -8.88 -4.79 -9.46
CA ASP A 164 -7.58 -4.75 -8.78
C ASP A 164 -7.67 -4.03 -7.42
N ALA A 165 -8.42 -2.93 -7.36
CA ALA A 165 -8.64 -2.18 -6.12
C ALA A 165 -9.47 -2.98 -5.11
N ALA A 166 -10.45 -3.75 -5.55
CA ALA A 166 -11.22 -4.64 -4.69
C ALA A 166 -10.34 -5.78 -4.11
N GLU A 167 -9.40 -6.31 -4.90
CA GLU A 167 -8.43 -7.31 -4.43
C GLU A 167 -7.45 -6.71 -3.41
N ARG A 168 -7.05 -5.46 -3.56
CA ARG A 168 -6.18 -4.75 -2.60
C ARG A 168 -6.83 -4.49 -1.23
N ARG A 169 -8.15 -4.52 -1.13
CA ARG A 169 -8.88 -4.45 0.15
C ARG A 169 -8.62 -5.66 1.05
N ILE A 170 -8.17 -6.78 0.48
CA ILE A 170 -7.94 -7.99 1.24
C ILE A 170 -6.65 -7.84 2.05
N THR A 171 -6.81 -7.72 3.36
CA THR A 171 -5.70 -7.64 4.31
C THR A 171 -5.43 -9.01 4.94
N VAL A 172 -4.20 -9.20 5.45
CA VAL A 172 -3.86 -10.43 6.20
C VAL A 172 -4.80 -10.63 7.39
N GLN A 173 -5.18 -9.55 8.09
CA GLN A 173 -6.12 -9.60 9.21
C GLN A 173 -7.52 -10.06 8.77
N LEU A 174 -8.00 -9.60 7.61
CA LEU A 174 -9.28 -10.06 7.06
C LEU A 174 -9.23 -11.56 6.76
N VAL A 175 -8.16 -12.03 6.13
CA VAL A 175 -7.95 -13.47 5.88
C VAL A 175 -7.97 -14.26 7.18
N GLN A 176 -7.23 -13.82 8.21
CA GLN A 176 -7.21 -14.45 9.53
C GLN A 176 -8.60 -14.52 10.15
N LYS A 177 -9.36 -13.42 10.13
CA LYS A 177 -10.71 -13.32 10.68
C LYS A 177 -11.68 -14.30 10.01
N VAL A 178 -11.68 -14.35 8.68
CA VAL A 178 -12.59 -15.22 7.90
C VAL A 178 -12.24 -16.68 8.11
N VAL A 179 -10.95 -17.05 8.04
CA VAL A 179 -10.50 -18.43 8.26
C VAL A 179 -10.76 -18.87 9.69
N ALA A 180 -10.45 -18.04 10.70
CA ALA A 180 -10.74 -18.36 12.10
C ALA A 180 -12.24 -18.64 12.32
N ARG A 181 -13.13 -17.81 11.75
CA ARG A 181 -14.57 -18.00 11.81
C ARG A 181 -15.02 -19.32 11.13
N HIS A 182 -14.46 -19.63 9.97
CA HIS A 182 -14.79 -20.86 9.25
C HIS A 182 -14.47 -22.13 10.06
N TYR A 183 -13.37 -22.11 10.81
CA TYR A 183 -12.96 -23.22 11.66
C TYR A 183 -13.44 -23.11 13.12
N ASN A 184 -14.39 -22.20 13.42
CA ASN A 184 -14.92 -21.97 14.76
C ASN A 184 -13.84 -21.76 15.83
N MET A 185 -12.79 -20.98 15.52
CA MET A 185 -11.71 -20.63 16.44
C MET A 185 -11.52 -19.13 16.53
N SER A 186 -10.84 -18.66 17.58
CA SER A 186 -10.42 -17.26 17.67
C SER A 186 -9.20 -16.99 16.81
N VAL A 187 -9.01 -15.73 16.40
CA VAL A 187 -7.78 -15.31 15.69
C VAL A 187 -6.56 -15.58 16.56
N GLN A 188 -6.64 -15.40 17.88
CA GLN A 188 -5.52 -15.71 18.80
C GLN A 188 -5.12 -17.17 18.75
N GLN A 189 -6.10 -18.09 18.76
CA GLN A 189 -5.82 -19.53 18.60
C GLN A 189 -5.17 -19.85 17.25
N LEU A 190 -5.60 -19.19 16.17
CA LEU A 190 -5.01 -19.35 14.85
C LEU A 190 -3.52 -18.95 14.83
N LEU A 191 -3.15 -17.93 15.62
CA LEU A 191 -1.78 -17.40 15.73
C LEU A 191 -0.89 -18.18 16.71
N GLU A 192 -1.43 -19.10 17.51
CA GLU A 192 -0.65 -19.88 18.46
C GLU A 192 0.44 -20.71 17.77
N ARG A 193 1.65 -20.71 18.35
CA ARG A 193 2.78 -21.51 17.86
C ARG A 193 2.66 -22.98 18.26
N THR A 194 1.56 -23.64 17.91
CA THR A 194 1.30 -25.05 18.18
C THR A 194 1.39 -25.90 16.92
N ARG A 195 1.75 -27.18 17.07
CA ARG A 195 1.76 -28.19 16.00
C ARG A 195 0.50 -29.05 15.98
N ARG A 196 -0.48 -28.79 16.85
CA ARG A 196 -1.76 -29.51 16.85
C ARG A 196 -2.44 -29.35 15.50
N HIS A 197 -2.78 -30.46 14.85
CA HIS A 197 -3.35 -30.47 13.50
C HIS A 197 -4.62 -29.61 13.38
N SER A 198 -5.46 -29.58 14.41
CA SER A 198 -6.67 -28.76 14.47
C SER A 198 -6.43 -27.26 14.38
N ILE A 199 -5.21 -26.78 14.67
CA ILE A 199 -4.82 -25.36 14.57
C ILE A 199 -3.82 -25.17 13.44
N ALA A 200 -2.89 -26.11 13.27
CA ALA A 200 -1.82 -25.99 12.28
C ALA A 200 -2.34 -25.98 10.84
N ARG A 201 -3.32 -26.84 10.49
CA ARG A 201 -3.91 -26.88 9.15
C ARG A 201 -4.70 -25.60 8.83
N PRO A 202 -5.65 -25.12 9.66
CA PRO A 202 -6.30 -23.82 9.44
C PRO A 202 -5.31 -22.67 9.28
N ARG A 203 -4.25 -22.64 10.09
CA ARG A 203 -3.22 -21.61 10.00
C ARG A 203 -2.44 -21.67 8.67
N GLN A 204 -2.08 -22.87 8.19
CA GLN A 204 -1.44 -23.04 6.88
C GLN A 204 -2.35 -22.60 5.75
N ILE A 205 -3.65 -22.89 5.81
CA ILE A 205 -4.65 -22.42 4.85
C ILE A 205 -4.75 -20.89 4.87
N ALA A 206 -4.77 -20.29 6.06
CA ALA A 206 -4.79 -18.82 6.19
C ALA A 206 -3.51 -18.18 5.62
N MET A 207 -2.34 -18.76 5.89
CA MET A 207 -1.06 -18.32 5.31
C MET A 207 -1.06 -18.42 3.78
N PHE A 208 -1.55 -19.54 3.23
CA PHE A 208 -1.68 -19.74 1.79
C PHE A 208 -2.61 -18.70 1.15
N LEU A 209 -3.79 -18.46 1.73
CA LEU A 209 -4.74 -17.46 1.24
C LEU A 209 -4.18 -16.05 1.38
N ALA A 210 -3.46 -15.73 2.47
CA ALA A 210 -2.78 -14.45 2.63
C ALA A 210 -1.73 -14.23 1.52
N CYS A 211 -0.91 -15.22 1.20
CA CYS A 211 0.05 -15.14 0.10
C CYS A 211 -0.61 -14.93 -1.27
N ARG A 212 -1.80 -15.54 -1.48
CA ARG A 212 -2.48 -15.52 -2.77
C ARG A 212 -3.36 -14.29 -2.97
N MET A 213 -3.91 -13.73 -1.89
CA MET A 213 -4.98 -12.72 -1.94
C MET A 213 -4.54 -11.35 -1.43
N THR A 214 -3.34 -11.22 -0.87
CA THR A 214 -2.82 -9.94 -0.36
C THR A 214 -1.52 -9.56 -1.07
N HIS A 215 -1.18 -8.27 -1.01
CA HIS A 215 0.11 -7.77 -1.51
C HIS A 215 1.21 -7.76 -0.42
N ALA A 216 0.97 -8.41 0.73
CA ALA A 216 1.94 -8.48 1.82
C ALA A 216 3.12 -9.38 1.42
N SER A 217 4.33 -8.98 1.80
CA SER A 217 5.53 -9.82 1.61
C SER A 217 5.50 -11.04 2.53
N LEU A 218 6.25 -12.11 2.19
CA LEU A 218 6.33 -13.29 3.04
C LEU A 218 6.81 -12.98 4.48
N PRO A 219 7.82 -12.12 4.69
CA PRO A 219 8.19 -11.68 6.03
C PRO A 219 7.07 -10.95 6.77
N ASP A 220 6.34 -10.05 6.08
CA ASP A 220 5.23 -9.29 6.66
C ASP A 220 4.07 -10.23 7.05
N ILE A 221 3.73 -11.20 6.20
CA ILE A 221 2.77 -12.25 6.54
C ILE A 221 3.23 -13.02 7.78
N GLY A 222 4.50 -13.45 7.83
CA GLY A 222 5.07 -14.15 8.95
C GLY A 222 4.93 -13.37 10.26
N GLN A 223 5.27 -12.09 10.24
CA GLN A 223 5.13 -11.19 11.39
C GLN A 223 3.68 -11.11 11.89
N ARG A 224 2.72 -10.96 10.96
CA ARG A 224 1.28 -10.87 11.28
C ARG A 224 0.68 -12.20 11.75
N PHE A 225 1.29 -13.32 11.45
CA PHE A 225 0.90 -14.64 11.95
C PHE A 225 1.56 -15.01 13.29
N GLY A 226 2.10 -14.05 14.04
CA GLY A 226 2.71 -14.28 15.36
C GLY A 226 4.23 -14.47 15.30
N GLY A 227 4.90 -13.86 14.31
CA GLY A 227 6.34 -13.82 14.15
C GLY A 227 6.91 -15.12 13.58
N PHE A 228 6.19 -15.81 12.70
CA PHE A 228 6.73 -16.92 11.94
C PHE A 228 7.73 -16.45 10.90
N ASP A 229 8.80 -17.21 10.73
CA ASP A 229 9.79 -16.97 9.69
C ASP A 229 9.19 -17.14 8.28
N HIS A 230 9.72 -16.39 7.30
CA HIS A 230 9.28 -16.44 5.91
C HIS A 230 9.37 -17.86 5.31
N THR A 231 10.32 -18.69 5.75
CA THR A 231 10.44 -20.08 5.32
C THR A 231 9.26 -20.93 5.76
N THR A 232 8.68 -20.65 6.94
CA THR A 232 7.45 -21.30 7.42
C THR A 232 6.26 -20.91 6.54
N ILE A 233 6.18 -19.65 6.12
CA ILE A 233 5.12 -19.17 5.22
C ILE A 233 5.26 -19.83 3.84
N MET A 234 6.48 -19.91 3.30
CA MET A 234 6.75 -20.63 2.04
C MET A 234 6.33 -22.10 2.13
N TYR A 235 6.75 -22.80 3.19
CA TYR A 235 6.36 -24.19 3.40
C TYR A 235 4.85 -24.37 3.46
N ALA A 236 4.14 -23.50 4.21
CA ALA A 236 2.69 -23.57 4.32
C ALA A 236 2.01 -23.33 2.95
N ARG A 237 2.49 -22.34 2.19
CA ARG A 237 2.01 -22.03 0.83
C ARG A 237 2.16 -23.24 -0.09
N ASP A 238 3.36 -23.80 -0.17
CA ASP A 238 3.69 -24.89 -1.11
C ASP A 238 2.98 -26.19 -0.72
N ARG A 239 2.87 -26.47 0.60
CA ARG A 239 2.12 -27.62 1.12
C ARG A 239 0.63 -27.56 0.78
N ILE A 240 -0.03 -26.41 0.99
CA ILE A 240 -1.45 -26.27 0.67
C ILE A 240 -1.65 -26.24 -0.85
N ALA A 241 -0.76 -25.64 -1.63
CA ALA A 241 -0.83 -25.70 -3.09
C ALA A 241 -0.84 -27.14 -3.61
N GLN A 242 0.04 -28.01 -3.12
CA GLN A 242 0.05 -29.42 -3.46
C GLN A 242 -1.27 -30.14 -3.08
N LEU A 243 -1.81 -29.85 -1.90
CA LEU A 243 -3.07 -30.44 -1.46
C LEU A 243 -4.25 -30.01 -2.33
N VAL A 244 -4.27 -28.77 -2.78
CA VAL A 244 -5.29 -28.24 -3.71
C VAL A 244 -5.29 -28.97 -5.06
N GLU A 245 -4.10 -29.41 -5.53
CA GLU A 245 -3.97 -30.17 -6.77
C GLU A 245 -4.39 -31.63 -6.60
N GLN A 246 -4.17 -32.22 -5.43
CA GLN A 246 -4.37 -33.65 -5.16
C GLN A 246 -5.76 -33.99 -4.59
N ASP A 247 -6.39 -33.03 -3.88
CA ASP A 247 -7.65 -33.27 -3.16
C ASP A 247 -8.73 -32.27 -3.58
N PRO A 248 -9.77 -32.73 -4.33
CA PRO A 248 -10.88 -31.88 -4.72
C PRO A 248 -11.64 -31.25 -3.55
N ALA A 249 -11.68 -31.93 -2.39
CA ALA A 249 -12.35 -31.38 -1.20
C ALA A 249 -11.59 -30.16 -0.64
N THR A 250 -10.27 -30.27 -0.53
CA THR A 250 -9.42 -29.13 -0.14
C THR A 250 -9.50 -27.98 -1.16
N LYS A 251 -9.57 -28.29 -2.45
CA LYS A 251 -9.77 -27.27 -3.49
C LYS A 251 -11.08 -26.51 -3.30
N ALA A 252 -12.18 -27.22 -3.11
CA ALA A 252 -13.49 -26.61 -2.86
C ALA A 252 -13.52 -25.77 -1.60
N GLU A 253 -12.86 -26.24 -0.52
CA GLU A 253 -12.73 -25.51 0.74
C GLU A 253 -12.00 -24.16 0.55
N ILE A 254 -10.84 -24.18 -0.15
CA ILE A 254 -10.05 -22.97 -0.44
C ILE A 254 -10.85 -21.99 -1.32
N GLU A 255 -11.56 -22.46 -2.33
CA GLU A 255 -12.40 -21.62 -3.19
C GLU A 255 -13.55 -20.99 -2.42
N ASN A 256 -14.18 -21.72 -1.50
CA ASN A 256 -15.22 -21.21 -0.62
C ASN A 256 -14.71 -20.12 0.31
N LEU A 257 -13.55 -20.36 0.94
CA LEU A 257 -12.89 -19.37 1.80
C LEU A 257 -12.49 -18.11 1.00
N ALA A 258 -11.90 -18.28 -0.18
CA ALA A 258 -11.54 -17.16 -1.05
C ALA A 258 -12.77 -16.32 -1.45
N ARG A 259 -13.91 -16.96 -1.75
CA ARG A 259 -15.18 -16.27 -2.01
C ARG A 259 -15.71 -15.54 -0.78
N ALA A 260 -15.63 -16.16 0.40
CA ALA A 260 -16.03 -15.53 1.65
C ALA A 260 -15.17 -14.28 1.97
N ILE A 261 -13.84 -14.36 1.78
CA ILE A 261 -12.92 -13.23 1.99
C ILE A 261 -13.25 -12.06 1.05
N ARG A 262 -13.53 -12.33 -0.22
CA ARG A 262 -13.89 -11.27 -1.20
C ARG A 262 -15.24 -10.60 -0.92
N ARG A 263 -16.14 -11.27 -0.23
CA ARG A 263 -17.48 -10.75 0.11
C ARG A 263 -17.52 -9.99 1.44
N GLU A 264 -16.49 -10.12 2.24
CA GLU A 264 -16.41 -9.42 3.52
C GLU A 264 -16.06 -7.94 3.25
N PRO A 265 -16.84 -6.98 3.78
CA PRO A 265 -16.63 -5.54 3.58
C PRO A 265 -15.38 -5.02 4.31
#